data_f179ac4fc5190fdd4a9d9416943ec257
#
_entry.id   f179ac4fc5190fdd4a9d9416943ec257
#
_cell.length_a   1.000
_cell.length_b   1.000
_cell.length_c   1.000
_cell.angle_alpha   90.00
_cell.angle_beta   90.00
_cell.angle_gamma   90.00
#
_symmetry.space_group_name_H-M   'P 1'
#
loop_
_entity.id
_entity.type
_entity.pdbx_description
1 polymer ?
#
loop_
_entity_poly.entity_id
_entity_poly.type
_entity_poly.pdbx_seq_one_letter_code
_entity_poly.pdbx_strand_id
1 'polypeptide(L)'
;MITPPLYRDFPTPEALAASTPEVIYEYIRSVSYPNNKAKHLVGMAQMLVKDFHSEVPGTLEELIKLPGVGRKTANVIQSVVFNKAAMAVDTHVFRVSHRIGLVPKTCTTPLATEKYLMKYIPKEIVPTAHHWLILHGRYVCMARTPKCEECGLNGLCQYSLKPTV
;
A
#
# COMPACT_ATOMS: atom_id res chain seq x y z
N MET A 1 -3.96 -15.08 13.75
CA MET A 1 -4.42 -13.79 13.20
C MET A 1 -4.29 -12.74 14.29
N ILE A 2 -3.56 -11.63 14.08
CA ILE A 2 -3.22 -10.64 15.14
C ILE A 2 -4.27 -9.53 15.31
N THR A 3 -5.00 -9.21 14.22
CA THR A 3 -5.89 -8.05 14.18
C THR A 3 -7.09 -8.11 15.13
N PRO A 4 -7.84 -9.23 15.23
CA PRO A 4 -9.02 -9.28 16.11
C PRO A 4 -8.73 -9.02 17.61
N PRO A 5 -7.71 -9.64 18.24
CA PRO A 5 -7.42 -9.35 19.63
C PRO A 5 -6.92 -7.91 19.83
N LEU A 6 -6.11 -7.38 18.91
CA LEU A 6 -5.61 -6.01 19.01
C LEU A 6 -6.77 -4.98 18.98
N TYR A 7 -7.69 -5.10 18.03
CA TYR A 7 -8.82 -4.17 17.96
C TYR A 7 -9.89 -4.37 19.03
N ARG A 8 -10.00 -5.57 19.60
CA ARG A 8 -10.88 -5.79 20.75
C ARG A 8 -10.39 -5.03 21.98
N ASP A 9 -9.07 -5.09 22.23
CA ASP A 9 -8.47 -4.55 23.45
C ASP A 9 -8.09 -3.05 23.28
N PHE A 10 -7.87 -2.59 22.06
CA PHE A 10 -7.58 -1.19 21.68
C PHE A 10 -8.52 -0.72 20.57
N PRO A 11 -9.81 -0.53 20.85
CA PRO A 11 -10.82 -0.21 19.82
C PRO A 11 -10.77 1.22 19.32
N THR A 12 -10.10 2.15 20.03
CA THR A 12 -10.04 3.56 19.69
C THR A 12 -8.59 4.08 19.66
N PRO A 13 -8.33 5.19 18.97
CA PRO A 13 -7.02 5.85 19.02
C PRO A 13 -6.57 6.19 20.44
N GLU A 14 -7.48 6.63 21.32
CA GLU A 14 -7.19 6.96 22.72
C GLU A 14 -6.73 5.74 23.52
N ALA A 15 -7.42 4.61 23.36
CA ALA A 15 -7.04 3.36 24.02
C ALA A 15 -5.64 2.91 23.57
N LEU A 16 -5.36 3.01 22.27
CA LEU A 16 -4.04 2.66 21.74
C LEU A 16 -2.97 3.67 22.14
N ALA A 17 -3.28 4.97 22.19
CA ALA A 17 -2.37 6.04 22.63
C ALA A 17 -1.98 5.93 24.10
N ALA A 18 -2.87 5.42 24.95
CA ALA A 18 -2.62 5.18 26.38
C ALA A 18 -1.78 3.94 26.65
N SER A 19 -1.55 3.10 25.64
CA SER A 19 -0.72 1.90 25.73
C SER A 19 0.78 2.21 25.57
N THR A 20 1.60 1.18 25.75
CA THR A 20 3.05 1.26 25.50
C THR A 20 3.48 0.37 24.34
N PRO A 21 4.61 0.67 23.70
CA PRO A 21 5.15 -0.18 22.63
C PRO A 21 5.37 -1.63 23.05
N GLU A 22 5.74 -1.87 24.32
CA GLU A 22 5.98 -3.21 24.87
C GLU A 22 4.69 -4.02 24.92
N VAL A 23 3.59 -3.40 25.36
CA VAL A 23 2.27 -4.03 25.39
C VAL A 23 1.80 -4.35 23.96
N ILE A 24 1.88 -3.39 23.05
CA ILE A 24 1.49 -3.61 21.65
C ILE A 24 2.36 -4.65 20.95
N TYR A 25 3.65 -4.73 21.30
CA TYR A 25 4.54 -5.76 20.77
C TYR A 25 4.01 -7.18 21.02
N GLU A 26 3.46 -7.49 22.18
CA GLU A 26 2.93 -8.82 22.48
C GLU A 26 1.80 -9.24 21.51
N TYR A 27 0.98 -8.30 21.05
CA TYR A 27 -0.06 -8.56 20.05
C TYR A 27 0.48 -8.80 18.65
N ILE A 28 1.60 -8.15 18.28
CA ILE A 28 2.10 -8.14 16.91
C ILE A 28 3.45 -8.84 16.73
N ARG A 29 3.97 -9.56 17.72
CA ARG A 29 5.32 -10.18 17.69
C ARG A 29 5.56 -11.13 16.52
N SER A 30 4.51 -11.68 15.92
CA SER A 30 4.60 -12.58 14.76
C SER A 30 4.75 -11.88 13.40
N VAL A 31 4.66 -10.53 13.34
CA VAL A 31 4.86 -9.80 12.08
C VAL A 31 6.33 -9.43 11.89
N SER A 32 6.73 -9.11 10.65
CA SER A 32 8.06 -8.61 10.36
C SER A 32 8.32 -7.27 11.06
N TYR A 33 9.47 -7.12 11.70
CA TYR A 33 9.91 -5.90 12.41
C TYR A 33 8.92 -5.41 13.49
N PRO A 34 8.52 -6.26 14.44
CA PRO A 34 7.44 -5.96 15.39
C PRO A 34 7.76 -4.80 16.34
N ASN A 35 9.02 -4.65 16.77
CA ASN A 35 9.45 -3.56 17.66
C ASN A 35 9.20 -2.17 17.04
N ASN A 36 9.61 -1.96 15.79
CA ASN A 36 9.40 -0.69 15.10
C ASN A 36 7.91 -0.44 14.84
N LYS A 37 7.16 -1.49 14.49
CA LYS A 37 5.72 -1.36 14.27
C LYS A 37 4.96 -1.03 15.54
N ALA A 38 5.31 -1.63 16.69
CA ALA A 38 4.70 -1.31 17.98
C ALA A 38 4.93 0.17 18.35
N LYS A 39 6.17 0.65 18.23
CA LYS A 39 6.50 2.08 18.45
C LYS A 39 5.70 2.99 17.52
N HIS A 40 5.62 2.65 16.25
CA HIS A 40 4.88 3.45 15.27
C HIS A 40 3.37 3.44 15.53
N LEU A 41 2.77 2.31 15.94
CA LEU A 41 1.35 2.22 16.24
C LEU A 41 0.98 3.12 17.43
N VAL A 42 1.74 3.03 18.52
CA VAL A 42 1.51 3.90 19.69
C VAL A 42 1.75 5.36 19.34
N GLY A 43 2.87 5.71 18.71
CA GLY A 43 3.18 7.08 18.33
C GLY A 43 2.18 7.68 17.32
N MET A 44 1.69 6.85 16.39
CA MET A 44 0.63 7.27 15.47
C MET A 44 -0.66 7.58 16.21
N ALA A 45 -1.08 6.72 17.15
CA ALA A 45 -2.29 6.93 17.93
C ALA A 45 -2.18 8.19 18.81
N GLN A 46 -1.02 8.41 19.46
CA GLN A 46 -0.75 9.62 20.23
C GLN A 46 -0.83 10.90 19.37
N MET A 47 -0.30 10.87 18.16
CA MET A 47 -0.39 12.00 17.24
C MET A 47 -1.81 12.22 16.74
N LEU A 48 -2.59 11.15 16.43
CA LEU A 48 -4.00 11.26 16.05
C LEU A 48 -4.80 11.93 17.17
N VAL A 49 -4.63 11.51 18.41
CA VAL A 49 -5.34 12.10 19.56
C VAL A 49 -4.95 13.56 19.75
N LYS A 50 -3.66 13.86 19.71
CA LYS A 50 -3.14 15.19 20.02
C LYS A 50 -3.40 16.23 18.93
N ASP A 51 -3.12 15.85 17.68
CA ASP A 51 -3.00 16.80 16.57
C ASP A 51 -4.16 16.69 15.56
N PHE A 52 -4.94 15.59 15.61
CA PHE A 52 -6.00 15.29 14.64
C PHE A 52 -7.36 14.93 15.26
N HIS A 53 -7.58 15.27 16.55
CA HIS A 53 -8.85 15.02 17.25
C HIS A 53 -9.33 13.57 17.18
N SER A 54 -8.40 12.61 17.21
CA SER A 54 -8.66 11.16 17.07
C SER A 54 -9.18 10.73 15.68
N GLU A 55 -9.17 11.61 14.71
CA GLU A 55 -9.60 11.32 13.35
C GLU A 55 -8.41 11.04 12.42
N VAL A 56 -8.60 10.16 11.44
CA VAL A 56 -7.58 9.90 10.42
C VAL A 56 -7.61 11.02 9.38
N PRO A 57 -6.49 11.75 9.17
CA PRO A 57 -6.48 12.85 8.21
C PRO A 57 -6.63 12.35 6.77
N GLY A 58 -7.25 13.17 5.92
CA GLY A 58 -7.58 12.80 4.55
C GLY A 58 -6.60 13.30 3.48
N THR A 59 -5.55 14.06 3.84
CA THR A 59 -4.57 14.57 2.87
C THR A 59 -3.27 13.77 2.91
N LEU A 60 -2.56 13.71 1.78
CA LEU A 60 -1.26 13.03 1.71
C LEU A 60 -0.26 13.66 2.67
N GLU A 61 -0.25 14.99 2.71
CA GLU A 61 0.66 15.81 3.50
C GLU A 61 0.50 15.58 5.01
N GLU A 62 -0.71 15.36 5.47
CA GLU A 62 -1.01 15.05 6.87
C GLU A 62 -0.73 13.59 7.19
N LEU A 63 -1.16 12.67 6.33
CA LEU A 63 -0.96 11.25 6.51
C LEU A 63 0.51 10.86 6.66
N ILE A 64 1.40 11.47 5.86
CA ILE A 64 2.85 11.17 5.94
C ILE A 64 3.54 11.73 7.18
N LYS A 65 2.89 12.63 7.96
CA LYS A 65 3.40 13.08 9.26
C LYS A 65 3.24 12.00 10.35
N LEU A 66 2.26 11.10 10.17
CA LEU A 66 1.98 10.06 11.14
C LEU A 66 3.12 9.04 11.23
N PRO A 67 3.60 8.68 12.43
CA PRO A 67 4.64 7.69 12.63
C PRO A 67 4.34 6.38 11.89
N GLY A 68 5.29 5.90 11.09
CA GLY A 68 5.16 4.65 10.34
C GLY A 68 4.33 4.75 9.06
N VAL A 69 3.77 5.89 8.74
CA VAL A 69 3.00 6.13 7.52
C VAL A 69 3.88 6.74 6.45
N GLY A 70 4.33 5.92 5.51
CA GLY A 70 5.01 6.40 4.30
C GLY A 70 4.01 6.70 3.16
N ARG A 71 4.51 7.30 2.07
CA ARG A 71 3.71 7.66 0.89
C ARG A 71 2.81 6.52 0.37
N LYS A 72 3.35 5.30 0.31
CA LYS A 72 2.58 4.12 -0.12
C LYS A 72 1.37 3.87 0.78
N THR A 73 1.55 3.91 2.10
CA THR A 73 0.46 3.70 3.06
C THR A 73 -0.56 4.84 2.99
N ALA A 74 -0.09 6.09 2.90
CA ALA A 74 -0.95 7.25 2.75
C ALA A 74 -1.82 7.16 1.48
N ASN A 75 -1.26 6.76 0.34
CA ASN A 75 -2.03 6.57 -0.89
C ASN A 75 -3.06 5.42 -0.77
N VAL A 76 -2.74 4.34 -0.03
CA VAL A 76 -3.73 3.28 0.26
C VAL A 76 -4.90 3.84 1.07
N ILE A 77 -4.62 4.60 2.14
CA ILE A 77 -5.67 5.20 2.98
C ILE A 77 -6.52 6.18 2.16
N GLN A 78 -5.90 7.05 1.36
CA GLN A 78 -6.63 7.97 0.49
C GLN A 78 -7.55 7.24 -0.50
N SER A 79 -7.05 6.16 -1.11
CA SER A 79 -7.82 5.39 -2.08
C SER A 79 -8.95 4.60 -1.43
N VAL A 80 -8.65 3.84 -0.35
CA VAL A 80 -9.57 2.85 0.22
C VAL A 80 -10.56 3.48 1.20
N VAL A 81 -10.09 4.41 2.05
CA VAL A 81 -10.93 5.02 3.10
C VAL A 81 -11.65 6.26 2.59
N PHE A 82 -10.94 7.10 1.83
CA PHE A 82 -11.48 8.39 1.36
C PHE A 82 -11.95 8.37 -0.10
N ASN A 83 -11.87 7.22 -0.78
CA ASN A 83 -12.24 7.06 -2.20
C ASN A 83 -11.61 8.12 -3.12
N LYS A 84 -10.38 8.56 -2.80
CA LYS A 84 -9.64 9.52 -3.60
C LYS A 84 -8.85 8.82 -4.69
N ALA A 85 -8.64 9.51 -5.81
CA ALA A 85 -7.76 9.03 -6.87
C ALA A 85 -6.31 9.06 -6.37
N ALA A 86 -5.84 7.96 -5.79
CA ALA A 86 -4.48 7.80 -5.29
C ALA A 86 -3.94 6.41 -5.67
N MET A 87 -2.77 6.37 -6.29
CA MET A 87 -2.11 5.14 -6.74
C MET A 87 -0.99 4.76 -5.78
N ALA A 88 -1.22 3.75 -4.96
CA ALA A 88 -0.17 3.23 -4.08
C ALA A 88 0.73 2.24 -4.84
N VAL A 89 1.94 2.64 -5.16
CA VAL A 89 2.90 1.79 -5.88
C VAL A 89 3.68 0.93 -4.89
N ASP A 90 3.29 -0.33 -4.79
CA ASP A 90 4.04 -1.37 -4.09
C ASP A 90 4.89 -2.19 -5.08
N THR A 91 5.54 -3.25 -4.61
CA THR A 91 6.36 -4.13 -5.46
C THR A 91 5.54 -4.87 -6.53
N HIS A 92 4.25 -5.12 -6.29
CA HIS A 92 3.37 -5.73 -7.29
C HIS A 92 3.00 -4.73 -8.37
N VAL A 93 2.47 -3.56 -7.98
CA VAL A 93 2.11 -2.49 -8.92
C VAL A 93 3.32 -2.08 -9.75
N PHE A 94 4.48 -1.86 -9.13
CA PHE A 94 5.71 -1.50 -9.82
C PHE A 94 6.09 -2.55 -10.87
N ARG A 95 6.19 -3.81 -10.49
CA ARG A 95 6.57 -4.91 -11.38
C ARG A 95 5.58 -5.11 -12.53
N VAL A 96 4.29 -5.15 -12.20
CA VAL A 96 3.23 -5.42 -13.18
C VAL A 96 3.17 -4.31 -14.21
N SER A 97 3.10 -3.04 -13.80
CA SER A 97 3.01 -1.92 -14.71
C SER A 97 4.19 -1.82 -15.68
N HIS A 98 5.41 -2.21 -15.24
CA HIS A 98 6.58 -2.30 -16.12
C HIS A 98 6.52 -3.50 -17.06
N ARG A 99 6.11 -4.68 -16.56
CA ARG A 99 6.04 -5.89 -17.39
C ARG A 99 5.02 -5.78 -18.51
N ILE A 100 3.83 -5.31 -18.21
CA ILE A 100 2.78 -5.14 -19.24
C ILE A 100 3.01 -3.94 -20.15
N GLY A 101 3.89 -3.01 -19.76
CA GLY A 101 4.23 -1.84 -20.58
C GLY A 101 3.35 -0.61 -20.33
N LEU A 102 2.66 -0.53 -19.18
CA LEU A 102 1.88 0.66 -18.78
C LEU A 102 2.77 1.85 -18.44
N VAL A 103 4.03 1.61 -18.07
CA VAL A 103 5.00 2.65 -17.75
C VAL A 103 6.29 2.43 -18.50
N PRO A 104 6.99 3.49 -18.93
CA PRO A 104 8.26 3.38 -19.61
C PRO A 104 9.37 2.94 -18.65
N LYS A 105 10.44 2.36 -19.20
CA LYS A 105 11.62 1.92 -18.43
C LYS A 105 12.31 3.06 -17.67
N THR A 106 12.09 4.31 -18.07
CA THR A 106 12.61 5.51 -17.40
C THR A 106 11.97 5.75 -16.02
N CYS A 107 10.81 5.17 -15.74
CA CYS A 107 10.17 5.22 -14.42
C CYS A 107 10.85 4.24 -13.45
N THR A 108 12.08 4.53 -13.03
CA THR A 108 12.91 3.62 -12.22
C THR A 108 12.56 3.60 -10.72
N THR A 109 11.69 4.50 -10.26
CA THR A 109 11.28 4.59 -8.85
C THR A 109 9.76 4.43 -8.68
N PRO A 110 9.30 3.98 -7.49
CA PRO A 110 7.87 3.93 -7.19
C PRO A 110 7.16 5.28 -7.38
N LEU A 111 7.81 6.38 -7.01
CA LEU A 111 7.25 7.73 -7.17
C LEU A 111 7.12 8.13 -8.65
N ALA A 112 8.10 7.81 -9.49
CA ALA A 112 8.02 8.08 -10.92
C ALA A 112 6.91 7.24 -11.56
N THR A 113 6.79 5.97 -11.18
CA THR A 113 5.73 5.07 -11.61
C THR A 113 4.35 5.58 -11.19
N GLU A 114 4.19 6.01 -9.92
CA GLU A 114 2.96 6.61 -9.40
C GLU A 114 2.54 7.82 -10.25
N LYS A 115 3.44 8.79 -10.43
CA LYS A 115 3.18 10.00 -11.22
C LYS A 115 2.78 9.68 -12.66
N TYR A 116 3.43 8.69 -13.27
CA TYR A 116 3.13 8.27 -14.63
C TYR A 116 1.74 7.62 -14.72
N LEU A 117 1.44 6.65 -13.84
CA LEU A 117 0.13 5.99 -13.83
C LEU A 117 -1.00 6.98 -13.55
N MET A 118 -0.81 7.90 -12.59
CA MET A 118 -1.78 8.94 -12.27
C MET A 118 -2.04 9.93 -13.41
N LYS A 119 -1.09 10.09 -14.33
CA LYS A 119 -1.25 10.95 -15.52
C LYS A 119 -2.13 10.31 -16.60
N TYR A 120 -2.07 8.98 -16.74
CA TYR A 120 -2.70 8.28 -17.87
C TYR A 120 -3.93 7.45 -17.49
N ILE A 121 -4.09 7.08 -16.24
CA ILE A 121 -5.29 6.38 -15.77
C ILE A 121 -6.36 7.42 -15.41
N PRO A 122 -7.59 7.32 -15.94
CA PRO A 122 -8.70 8.19 -15.55
C PRO A 122 -8.92 8.19 -14.04
N LYS A 123 -9.12 9.36 -13.44
CA LYS A 123 -9.15 9.53 -11.99
C LYS A 123 -10.18 8.66 -11.30
N GLU A 124 -11.34 8.49 -11.91
CA GLU A 124 -12.49 7.71 -11.42
C GLU A 124 -12.20 6.22 -11.30
N ILE A 125 -11.26 5.68 -12.09
CA ILE A 125 -10.90 4.26 -12.05
C ILE A 125 -9.58 3.98 -11.32
N VAL A 126 -8.84 5.01 -10.90
CA VAL A 126 -7.54 4.83 -10.19
C VAL A 126 -7.65 3.90 -8.99
N PRO A 127 -8.64 4.03 -8.07
CA PRO A 127 -8.77 3.13 -6.93
C PRO A 127 -8.95 1.67 -7.35
N THR A 128 -9.78 1.44 -8.37
CA THR A 128 -10.02 0.09 -8.90
C THR A 128 -8.80 -0.46 -9.65
N ALA A 129 -8.16 0.36 -10.48
CA ALA A 129 -6.94 0.00 -11.21
C ALA A 129 -5.79 -0.39 -10.26
N HIS A 130 -5.66 0.30 -9.13
CA HIS A 130 -4.71 -0.07 -8.08
C HIS A 130 -4.92 -1.51 -7.61
N HIS A 131 -6.17 -1.90 -7.31
CA HIS A 131 -6.49 -3.26 -6.89
C HIS A 131 -6.25 -4.29 -7.99
N TRP A 132 -6.61 -3.98 -9.25
CA TRP A 132 -6.32 -4.88 -10.38
C TRP A 132 -4.84 -5.18 -10.52
N LEU A 133 -3.98 -4.16 -10.44
CA LEU A 133 -2.54 -4.34 -10.55
C LEU A 133 -1.96 -5.17 -9.39
N ILE A 134 -2.43 -4.97 -8.17
CA ILE A 134 -2.01 -5.77 -7.00
C ILE A 134 -2.44 -7.22 -7.16
N LEU A 135 -3.73 -7.47 -7.45
CA LEU A 135 -4.28 -8.83 -7.56
C LEU A 135 -3.63 -9.59 -8.71
N HIS A 136 -3.47 -8.93 -9.87
CA HIS A 136 -2.76 -9.51 -11.00
C HIS A 136 -1.31 -9.86 -10.63
N GLY A 137 -0.63 -8.99 -9.91
CA GLY A 137 0.74 -9.23 -9.44
C GLY A 137 0.87 -10.35 -8.41
N ARG A 138 -0.17 -10.60 -7.62
CA ARG A 138 -0.19 -11.67 -6.60
C ARG A 138 -0.47 -13.04 -7.20
N TYR A 139 -1.41 -13.12 -8.13
CA TYR A 139 -2.00 -14.41 -8.53
C TYR A 139 -1.63 -14.85 -9.95
N VAL A 140 -1.29 -13.91 -10.83
CA VAL A 140 -0.98 -14.17 -12.24
C VAL A 140 0.46 -13.79 -12.58
N CYS A 141 0.79 -12.49 -12.54
CA CYS A 141 2.10 -11.97 -12.88
C CYS A 141 3.06 -12.02 -11.68
N MET A 142 3.29 -13.22 -11.15
CA MET A 142 4.16 -13.42 -9.99
C MET A 142 5.62 -13.05 -10.29
N ALA A 143 6.41 -12.78 -9.24
CA ALA A 143 7.77 -12.26 -9.41
C ALA A 143 8.70 -13.26 -10.12
N ARG A 144 8.73 -14.51 -9.64
CA ARG A 144 9.65 -15.56 -10.13
C ARG A 144 9.04 -16.40 -11.24
N THR A 145 7.78 -16.79 -11.11
CA THR A 145 7.08 -17.71 -12.01
C THR A 145 5.75 -17.11 -12.47
N PRO A 146 5.77 -16.13 -13.40
CA PRO A 146 4.54 -15.56 -13.92
C PRO A 146 3.80 -16.58 -14.78
N LYS A 147 2.48 -16.66 -14.65
CA LYS A 147 1.60 -17.54 -15.42
C LYS A 147 1.23 -16.89 -16.76
N CYS A 148 2.22 -16.71 -17.64
CA CYS A 148 2.02 -15.96 -18.88
C CYS A 148 1.06 -16.65 -19.85
N GLU A 149 1.07 -17.98 -19.93
CA GLU A 149 0.22 -18.78 -20.82
C GLU A 149 -1.27 -18.67 -20.45
N GLU A 150 -1.57 -18.56 -19.14
CA GLU A 150 -2.93 -18.40 -18.62
C GLU A 150 -3.36 -16.93 -18.50
N CYS A 151 -2.48 -15.99 -18.84
CA CYS A 151 -2.71 -14.57 -18.63
C CYS A 151 -3.55 -13.96 -19.75
N GLY A 152 -4.71 -13.39 -19.42
CA GLY A 152 -5.56 -12.70 -20.41
C GLY A 152 -4.92 -11.49 -21.09
N LEU A 153 -3.76 -11.02 -20.60
CA LEU A 153 -2.99 -9.93 -21.21
C LEU A 153 -1.83 -10.43 -22.09
N ASN A 154 -1.69 -11.75 -22.31
CA ASN A 154 -0.54 -12.33 -22.98
C ASN A 154 -0.24 -11.68 -24.33
N GLY A 155 -1.26 -11.50 -25.19
CA GLY A 155 -1.13 -10.90 -26.52
C GLY A 155 -0.83 -9.38 -26.54
N LEU A 156 -0.92 -8.71 -25.39
CA LEU A 156 -0.69 -7.26 -25.26
C LEU A 156 0.53 -6.93 -24.38
N CYS A 157 1.00 -7.91 -23.63
CA CYS A 157 2.01 -7.73 -22.60
C CYS A 157 3.41 -7.65 -23.20
N GLN A 158 4.12 -6.53 -22.97
CA GLN A 158 5.50 -6.37 -23.45
C GLN A 158 6.48 -7.40 -22.89
N TYR A 159 6.18 -7.99 -21.74
CA TYR A 159 7.05 -9.01 -21.14
C TYR A 159 6.90 -10.36 -21.84
N SER A 160 5.68 -10.75 -22.20
CA SER A 160 5.40 -12.03 -22.89
C SER A 160 5.76 -11.96 -24.38
N LEU A 161 5.72 -10.77 -25.00
CA LEU A 161 6.07 -10.58 -26.41
C LEU A 161 7.59 -10.52 -26.66
N LYS A 162 8.42 -10.52 -25.60
CA LYS A 162 9.87 -10.60 -25.80
C LYS A 162 10.22 -12.01 -26.23
N PRO A 163 11.02 -12.19 -27.30
CA PRO A 163 11.56 -13.48 -27.64
C PRO A 163 12.34 -14.00 -26.44
N THR A 164 12.06 -15.24 -26.04
CA THR A 164 12.87 -16.01 -25.11
C THR A 164 14.25 -16.18 -25.76
N VAL A 165 15.25 -15.46 -25.25
CA VAL A 165 16.66 -15.66 -25.62
C VAL A 165 17.18 -16.88 -24.91
#